data_7884cf869826925c5280759762cf84c1
#
_entry.id   7884cf869826925c5280759762cf84c1
#
_cell.length_a   1.000
_cell.length_b   1.000
_cell.length_c   1.000
_cell.angle_alpha   90.00
_cell.angle_beta   90.00
_cell.angle_gamma   90.00
#
_symmetry.space_group_name_H-M   'P 1'
#
loop_
_entity.id
_entity.type
_entity.pdbx_description
1 polymer ?
#
loop_
_entity_poly.entity_id
_entity_poly.type
_entity_poly.pdbx_seq_one_letter_code
_entity_poly.pdbx_strand_id
1 'polypeptide(L)'
;VTTVQRQPNTFDAVVHYRFLTGDEADYVGMARSYQQYLIERDELHRVEFSNPNMGVRLEFLGGDKERVALWDQFIPMTTIAQMSDILGSLDIPNPEVIYYGWQPYGASNMPPTSLVLEGGLGSVNDLRALADGVKASGGHFSLYYDPQKAIAVWGENGYSIRSDIALAITNATVETFNRQYGYYFTLDALRRRYQPLVADIESQLGAGLALDSIGFMLYSDFREGHTLNRQEAIEAYQNLLAGSAEFTGWFSRAIRYLSA
;
A
#
# COMPACT_ATOMS: atom_id res chain seq x y z
N VAL A 1 -4.72 -20.29 -24.36
CA VAL A 1 -5.95 -20.93 -23.86
C VAL A 1 -7.05 -19.90 -23.97
N THR A 2 -8.09 -20.18 -24.76
CA THR A 2 -9.26 -19.30 -24.88
C THR A 2 -10.22 -19.63 -23.76
N THR A 3 -10.47 -18.67 -22.88
CA THR A 3 -11.43 -18.83 -21.79
C THR A 3 -12.75 -18.25 -22.24
N VAL A 4 -13.82 -19.02 -22.16
CA VAL A 4 -15.15 -18.57 -22.53
C VAL A 4 -15.91 -18.15 -21.27
N GLN A 5 -16.34 -16.91 -21.21
CA GLN A 5 -17.21 -16.42 -20.16
C GLN A 5 -18.60 -17.08 -20.30
N ARG A 6 -19.14 -17.62 -19.21
CA ARG A 6 -20.45 -18.32 -19.23
C ARG A 6 -21.65 -17.38 -19.27
N GLN A 7 -21.47 -16.15 -18.84
CA GLN A 7 -22.53 -15.13 -18.86
C GLN A 7 -22.13 -13.99 -19.78
N PRO A 8 -23.05 -13.45 -20.59
CA PRO A 8 -22.77 -12.28 -21.40
C PRO A 8 -22.54 -11.06 -20.52
N ASN A 9 -21.72 -10.12 -21.01
CA ASN A 9 -21.60 -8.82 -20.38
C ASN A 9 -22.94 -8.07 -20.51
N THR A 10 -23.43 -7.52 -19.41
CA THR A 10 -24.72 -6.82 -19.33
C THR A 10 -24.58 -5.32 -19.11
N PHE A 11 -23.37 -4.78 -19.25
CA PHE A 11 -23.11 -3.34 -19.13
C PHE A 11 -23.15 -2.64 -20.48
N ASP A 12 -23.62 -1.41 -20.49
CA ASP A 12 -23.52 -0.50 -21.64
C ASP A 12 -22.09 0.05 -21.72
N ALA A 13 -21.43 -0.12 -22.85
CA ALA A 13 -20.11 0.46 -23.09
C ALA A 13 -20.26 1.83 -23.75
N VAL A 14 -19.80 2.87 -23.04
CA VAL A 14 -19.77 4.24 -23.57
C VAL A 14 -18.32 4.66 -23.77
N VAL A 15 -18.00 5.15 -24.97
CA VAL A 15 -16.66 5.66 -25.30
C VAL A 15 -16.80 7.13 -25.71
N HIS A 16 -16.10 8.00 -24.99
CA HIS A 16 -16.05 9.43 -25.28
C HIS A 16 -14.78 9.75 -26.08
N TYR A 17 -14.94 10.42 -27.22
CA TYR A 17 -13.83 10.91 -28.04
C TYR A 17 -13.77 12.43 -27.95
N ARG A 18 -12.58 12.97 -27.70
CA ARG A 18 -12.29 14.40 -27.79
C ARG A 18 -11.24 14.64 -28.86
N PHE A 19 -11.58 15.44 -29.86
CA PHE A 19 -10.66 15.80 -30.93
C PHE A 19 -9.99 17.13 -30.60
N LEU A 20 -8.65 17.15 -30.62
CA LEU A 20 -7.85 18.35 -30.41
C LEU A 20 -7.35 18.88 -31.75
N THR A 21 -7.32 20.20 -31.91
CA THR A 21 -6.94 20.86 -33.17
C THR A 21 -5.97 22.01 -32.88
N GLY A 22 -5.26 22.48 -33.94
CA GLY A 22 -4.31 23.57 -33.80
C GLY A 22 -3.15 23.23 -32.86
N ASP A 23 -2.73 24.18 -32.08
CA ASP A 23 -1.59 24.06 -31.15
C ASP A 23 -1.81 23.08 -29.98
N GLU A 24 -3.04 22.62 -29.79
CA GLU A 24 -3.37 21.60 -28.77
C GLU A 24 -3.37 20.18 -29.35
N ALA A 25 -3.15 20.00 -30.64
CA ALA A 25 -3.16 18.68 -31.30
C ALA A 25 -1.86 17.90 -31.11
N ASP A 26 -1.33 17.88 -29.89
CA ASP A 26 -0.13 17.16 -29.48
C ASP A 26 -0.34 16.38 -28.17
N TYR A 27 0.68 15.67 -27.69
CA TYR A 27 0.58 14.88 -26.47
C TYR A 27 0.41 15.76 -25.21
N VAL A 28 0.90 17.00 -25.20
CA VAL A 28 0.74 17.95 -24.10
C VAL A 28 -0.72 18.40 -24.03
N GLY A 29 -1.31 18.74 -25.18
CA GLY A 29 -2.72 19.08 -25.30
C GLY A 29 -3.62 17.90 -24.86
N MET A 30 -3.27 16.66 -25.26
CA MET A 30 -3.99 15.47 -24.74
C MET A 30 -3.93 15.37 -23.22
N ALA A 31 -2.76 15.55 -22.62
CA ALA A 31 -2.58 15.51 -21.18
C ALA A 31 -3.39 16.60 -20.46
N ARG A 32 -3.37 17.84 -20.98
CA ARG A 32 -4.15 18.97 -20.45
C ARG A 32 -5.65 18.72 -20.58
N SER A 33 -6.08 18.20 -21.72
CA SER A 33 -7.48 17.86 -21.97
C SER A 33 -7.98 16.79 -21.00
N TYR A 34 -7.16 15.77 -20.71
CA TYR A 34 -7.51 14.74 -19.74
C TYR A 34 -7.51 15.28 -18.29
N GLN A 35 -6.54 16.12 -17.95
CA GLN A 35 -6.52 16.80 -16.66
C GLN A 35 -7.78 17.64 -16.43
N GLN A 36 -8.20 18.42 -17.45
CA GLN A 36 -9.42 19.21 -17.40
C GLN A 36 -10.67 18.35 -17.23
N TYR A 37 -10.73 17.22 -17.95
CA TYR A 37 -11.81 16.24 -17.81
C TYR A 37 -11.93 15.70 -16.37
N LEU A 38 -10.80 15.39 -15.72
CA LEU A 38 -10.80 14.91 -14.34
C LEU A 38 -11.23 16.01 -13.35
N ILE A 39 -10.82 17.28 -13.60
CA ILE A 39 -11.25 18.43 -12.77
C ILE A 39 -12.76 18.66 -12.89
N GLU A 40 -13.31 18.61 -14.11
CA GLU A 40 -14.74 18.78 -14.37
C GLU A 40 -15.60 17.70 -13.71
N ARG A 41 -15.02 16.53 -13.45
CA ARG A 41 -15.68 15.40 -12.76
C ARG A 41 -15.43 15.37 -11.26
N ASP A 42 -14.74 16.37 -10.72
CA ASP A 42 -14.34 16.41 -9.31
C ASP A 42 -13.41 15.23 -8.88
N GLU A 43 -12.76 14.61 -9.87
CA GLU A 43 -11.82 13.49 -9.66
C GLU A 43 -10.35 13.97 -9.48
N LEU A 44 -10.09 15.25 -9.76
CA LEU A 44 -8.78 15.87 -9.59
C LEU A 44 -8.93 17.27 -9.01
N HIS A 45 -8.39 17.48 -7.82
CA HIS A 45 -8.35 18.78 -7.17
C HIS A 45 -6.98 19.42 -7.32
N ARG A 46 -6.97 20.75 -7.46
CA ARG A 46 -5.72 21.51 -7.41
C ARG A 46 -5.21 21.53 -5.97
N VAL A 47 -4.04 20.99 -5.75
CA VAL A 47 -3.38 21.08 -4.45
C VAL A 47 -2.78 22.45 -4.29
N GLU A 48 -3.23 23.19 -3.28
CA GLU A 48 -2.60 24.43 -2.86
C GLU A 48 -1.48 24.10 -1.86
N PHE A 49 -0.25 24.32 -2.26
CA PHE A 49 0.89 24.17 -1.36
C PHE A 49 0.93 25.36 -0.41
N SER A 50 0.51 25.14 0.81
CA SER A 50 0.59 26.16 1.88
C SER A 50 2.02 26.33 2.43
N ASN A 51 2.90 25.39 2.16
CA ASN A 51 4.30 25.41 2.61
C ASN A 51 5.23 25.69 1.42
N PRO A 52 6.02 26.78 1.43
CA PRO A 52 6.97 27.09 0.37
C PRO A 52 8.21 26.18 0.38
N ASN A 53 8.40 25.39 1.44
CA ASN A 53 9.55 24.51 1.56
C ASN A 53 9.31 23.21 0.76
N MET A 54 10.38 22.71 0.17
CA MET A 54 10.37 21.41 -0.49
C MET A 54 10.13 20.33 0.57
N GLY A 55 9.12 19.48 0.36
CA GLY A 55 8.90 18.31 1.19
C GLY A 55 10.02 17.28 1.01
N VAL A 56 10.50 16.71 2.12
CA VAL A 56 11.51 15.66 2.10
C VAL A 56 10.90 14.38 2.63
N ARG A 57 10.97 13.32 1.80
CA ARG A 57 10.58 11.97 2.19
C ARG A 57 11.81 11.12 2.44
N LEU A 58 11.86 10.49 3.59
CA LEU A 58 12.92 9.60 4.02
C LEU A 58 12.37 8.19 4.20
N GLU A 59 12.99 7.24 3.53
CA GLU A 59 12.62 5.83 3.63
C GLU A 59 13.76 5.06 4.28
N PHE A 60 13.46 4.38 5.39
CA PHE A 60 14.42 3.57 6.13
C PHE A 60 14.06 2.09 6.01
N LEU A 61 15.07 1.25 5.81
CA LEU A 61 14.92 -0.19 5.83
C LEU A 61 15.41 -0.72 7.18
N GLY A 62 14.49 -1.23 8.00
CA GLY A 62 14.79 -1.83 9.30
C GLY A 62 15.66 -3.07 9.17
N GLY A 63 15.24 -3.97 8.36
CA GLY A 63 16.03 -5.15 8.05
C GLY A 63 15.32 -6.13 7.13
N ASP A 64 16.02 -7.20 6.82
CA ASP A 64 15.49 -8.31 6.05
C ASP A 64 16.08 -9.63 6.54
N LYS A 65 15.57 -10.74 6.04
CA LYS A 65 16.08 -12.08 6.35
C LYS A 65 17.05 -12.57 5.29
N GLU A 66 18.03 -13.31 5.76
CA GLU A 66 18.95 -14.08 4.94
C GLU A 66 18.79 -15.57 5.25
N ARG A 67 18.82 -16.40 4.21
CA ARG A 67 18.81 -17.84 4.37
C ARG A 67 20.19 -18.35 4.73
N VAL A 68 20.37 -18.78 5.97
CA VAL A 68 21.61 -19.39 6.46
C VAL A 68 21.39 -20.89 6.64
N ALA A 69 21.86 -21.66 5.68
CA ALA A 69 21.70 -23.13 5.65
C ALA A 69 20.22 -23.58 5.74
N LEU A 70 19.74 -23.95 6.91
CA LEU A 70 18.38 -24.51 7.11
C LEU A 70 17.42 -23.54 7.83
N TRP A 71 17.87 -22.36 8.24
CA TRP A 71 17.04 -21.37 8.94
C TRP A 71 17.17 -19.98 8.33
N ASP A 72 16.20 -19.14 8.57
CA ASP A 72 16.25 -17.74 8.21
C ASP A 72 16.84 -16.95 9.39
N GLN A 73 17.81 -16.08 9.11
CA GLN A 73 18.41 -15.16 10.08
C GLN A 73 17.98 -13.74 9.72
N PHE A 74 17.56 -12.97 10.71
CA PHE A 74 17.29 -11.55 10.52
C PHE A 74 18.60 -10.76 10.47
N ILE A 75 18.71 -9.88 9.48
CA ILE A 75 19.83 -8.97 9.28
C ILE A 75 19.33 -7.54 9.50
N PRO A 76 19.65 -6.90 10.62
CA PRO A 76 19.30 -5.50 10.86
C PRO A 76 20.09 -4.58 9.93
N MET A 77 19.42 -3.57 9.38
CA MET A 77 20.02 -2.54 8.52
C MET A 77 19.95 -1.17 9.17
N THR A 78 18.76 -0.72 9.58
CA THR A 78 18.60 0.54 10.32
C THR A 78 17.73 0.31 11.54
N THR A 79 18.33 0.35 12.71
CA THR A 79 17.60 0.28 13.98
C THR A 79 16.87 1.60 14.27
N ILE A 80 15.90 1.56 15.19
CA ILE A 80 15.15 2.75 15.62
C ILE A 80 16.10 3.81 16.21
N ALA A 81 17.11 3.40 16.98
CA ALA A 81 18.11 4.32 17.52
C ALA A 81 18.91 5.02 16.42
N GLN A 82 19.41 4.26 15.44
CA GLN A 82 20.12 4.83 14.29
C GLN A 82 19.23 5.77 13.47
N MET A 83 17.96 5.43 13.27
CA MET A 83 17.01 6.30 12.58
C MET A 83 16.80 7.62 13.34
N SER A 84 16.70 7.55 14.66
CA SER A 84 16.61 8.75 15.53
C SER A 84 17.84 9.65 15.39
N ASP A 85 19.04 9.07 15.41
CA ASP A 85 20.30 9.80 15.25
C ASP A 85 20.40 10.46 13.87
N ILE A 86 20.00 9.75 12.81
CA ILE A 86 20.00 10.27 11.44
C ILE A 86 19.03 11.46 11.33
N LEU A 87 17.78 11.29 11.79
CA LEU A 87 16.78 12.35 11.74
C LEU A 87 17.21 13.58 12.54
N GLY A 88 17.76 13.38 13.74
CA GLY A 88 18.27 14.48 14.54
C GLY A 88 19.47 15.22 13.91
N SER A 89 20.29 14.50 13.13
CA SER A 89 21.44 15.09 12.43
C SER A 89 21.05 15.87 11.18
N LEU A 90 19.95 15.48 10.51
CA LEU A 90 19.50 16.11 9.28
C LEU A 90 18.71 17.40 9.52
N ASP A 91 18.09 17.54 10.69
CA ASP A 91 17.27 18.72 11.10
C ASP A 91 16.30 19.20 9.99
N ILE A 92 15.57 18.25 9.39
CA ILE A 92 14.66 18.50 8.30
C ILE A 92 13.29 18.90 8.87
N PRO A 93 12.74 20.07 8.49
CA PRO A 93 11.40 20.47 8.91
C PRO A 93 10.33 19.64 8.14
N ASN A 94 9.31 19.22 8.86
CA ASN A 94 8.16 18.48 8.30
C ASN A 94 8.55 17.24 7.46
N PRO A 95 9.44 16.35 7.96
CA PRO A 95 9.84 15.17 7.18
C PRO A 95 8.68 14.18 7.06
N GLU A 96 8.58 13.54 5.92
CA GLU A 96 7.81 12.32 5.75
C GLU A 96 8.74 11.11 5.94
N VAL A 97 8.49 10.32 6.96
CA VAL A 97 9.33 9.18 7.31
C VAL A 97 8.57 7.87 7.13
N ILE A 98 9.12 6.96 6.33
CA ILE A 98 8.56 5.62 6.12
C ILE A 98 9.55 4.56 6.57
N TYR A 99 9.08 3.62 7.38
CA TYR A 99 9.89 2.52 7.90
C TYR A 99 9.45 1.20 7.29
N TYR A 100 10.33 0.58 6.51
CA TYR A 100 10.17 -0.72 5.86
C TYR A 100 10.83 -1.82 6.69
N GLY A 101 10.36 -3.06 6.54
CA GLY A 101 11.02 -4.22 7.15
C GLY A 101 11.07 -4.17 8.68
N TRP A 102 10.08 -3.53 9.28
CA TRP A 102 9.92 -3.39 10.72
C TRP A 102 9.38 -4.66 11.40
N GLN A 103 8.68 -5.49 10.65
CA GLN A 103 8.03 -6.73 11.11
C GLN A 103 9.05 -7.86 11.32
N PRO A 104 8.66 -8.94 12.04
CA PRO A 104 9.51 -10.12 12.25
C PRO A 104 10.10 -10.66 10.95
N TYR A 105 11.38 -10.94 10.97
CA TYR A 105 12.18 -11.34 9.81
C TYR A 105 12.26 -10.34 8.65
N GLY A 106 11.81 -9.09 8.85
CA GLY A 106 12.05 -7.99 7.92
C GLY A 106 11.18 -7.96 6.68
N ALA A 107 11.63 -7.18 5.68
CA ALA A 107 10.85 -6.76 4.51
C ALA A 107 10.37 -7.91 3.61
N SER A 108 11.13 -9.00 3.52
CA SER A 108 10.77 -10.18 2.71
C SER A 108 9.85 -11.17 3.43
N ASN A 109 9.46 -10.89 4.66
CA ASN A 109 8.55 -11.77 5.38
C ASN A 109 7.09 -11.33 5.22
N MET A 110 6.18 -12.27 5.50
CA MET A 110 4.75 -12.01 5.43
C MET A 110 4.37 -10.83 6.34
N PRO A 111 3.66 -9.81 5.84
CA PRO A 111 3.20 -8.70 6.68
C PRO A 111 2.33 -9.21 7.84
N PRO A 112 2.54 -8.72 9.07
CA PRO A 112 1.80 -9.16 10.25
C PRO A 112 0.35 -8.67 10.23
N THR A 113 -0.47 -9.22 11.12
CA THR A 113 -1.86 -8.79 11.37
C THR A 113 -2.00 -7.98 12.65
N SER A 114 -0.89 -7.75 13.34
CA SER A 114 -0.79 -6.96 14.58
C SER A 114 0.55 -6.24 14.62
N LEU A 115 0.68 -5.25 15.47
CA LEU A 115 1.95 -4.53 15.64
C LEU A 115 2.96 -5.39 16.41
N VAL A 116 3.75 -6.14 15.67
CA VAL A 116 4.87 -6.92 16.20
C VAL A 116 6.15 -6.43 15.53
N LEU A 117 6.98 -5.77 16.32
CA LEU A 117 8.28 -5.26 15.87
C LEU A 117 9.34 -6.36 15.95
N GLU A 118 10.24 -6.40 14.96
CA GLU A 118 11.44 -7.26 15.03
C GLU A 118 12.34 -6.82 16.17
N GLY A 119 12.65 -7.76 17.08
CA GLY A 119 13.40 -7.46 18.32
C GLY A 119 14.80 -6.87 18.12
N GLY A 120 15.44 -7.18 16.99
CA GLY A 120 16.74 -6.61 16.62
C GLY A 120 16.73 -5.13 16.24
N LEU A 121 15.53 -4.51 16.09
CA LEU A 121 15.38 -3.11 15.69
C LEU A 121 15.19 -2.14 16.86
N GLY A 122 14.76 -2.65 18.02
CA GLY A 122 14.41 -1.87 19.21
C GLY A 122 13.06 -2.28 19.78
N SER A 123 12.46 -1.46 20.63
CA SER A 123 11.16 -1.72 21.23
C SER A 123 10.03 -0.88 20.58
N VAL A 124 8.79 -1.30 20.80
CA VAL A 124 7.60 -0.50 20.40
C VAL A 124 7.57 0.86 21.09
N ASN A 125 8.10 0.97 22.31
CA ASN A 125 8.20 2.25 23.01
C ASN A 125 9.22 3.19 22.35
N ASP A 126 10.36 2.67 21.88
CA ASP A 126 11.36 3.46 21.13
C ASP A 126 10.76 3.94 19.80
N LEU A 127 9.99 3.07 19.13
CA LEU A 127 9.31 3.40 17.88
C LEU A 127 8.25 4.49 18.09
N ARG A 128 7.51 4.43 19.20
CA ARG A 128 6.53 5.46 19.58
C ARG A 128 7.24 6.79 19.85
N ALA A 129 8.31 6.79 20.63
CA ALA A 129 9.07 8.00 20.92
C ALA A 129 9.62 8.66 19.63
N LEU A 130 10.09 7.85 18.67
CA LEU A 130 10.51 8.33 17.37
C LEU A 130 9.34 8.95 16.57
N ALA A 131 8.19 8.27 16.50
CA ALA A 131 7.00 8.76 15.80
C ALA A 131 6.51 10.09 16.39
N ASP A 132 6.50 10.21 17.73
CA ASP A 132 6.16 11.43 18.45
C ASP A 132 7.16 12.55 18.15
N GLY A 133 8.47 12.25 18.07
CA GLY A 133 9.50 13.20 17.68
C GLY A 133 9.33 13.73 16.27
N VAL A 134 9.06 12.85 15.30
CA VAL A 134 8.76 13.24 13.91
C VAL A 134 7.50 14.12 13.84
N LYS A 135 6.45 13.77 14.57
CA LYS A 135 5.22 14.55 14.65
C LYS A 135 5.47 15.93 15.29
N ALA A 136 6.30 15.99 16.33
CA ALA A 136 6.65 17.24 16.99
C ALA A 136 7.43 18.21 16.06
N SER A 137 8.19 17.69 15.08
CA SER A 137 8.84 18.48 14.02
C SER A 137 7.89 18.88 12.89
N GLY A 138 6.58 18.58 13.01
CA GLY A 138 5.57 18.81 11.98
C GLY A 138 5.54 17.77 10.88
N GLY A 139 6.33 16.69 11.00
CA GLY A 139 6.42 15.62 10.03
C GLY A 139 5.37 14.52 10.22
N HIS A 140 5.47 13.50 9.37
CA HIS A 140 4.63 12.29 9.42
C HIS A 140 5.49 11.04 9.47
N PHE A 141 5.14 10.12 10.37
CA PHE A 141 5.77 8.81 10.48
C PHE A 141 4.79 7.72 10.07
N SER A 142 5.23 6.81 9.21
CA SER A 142 4.42 5.72 8.71
C SER A 142 5.19 4.41 8.65
N LEU A 143 4.52 3.31 8.98
CA LEU A 143 5.01 1.96 8.75
C LEU A 143 4.59 1.50 7.35
N TYR A 144 5.54 0.95 6.60
CA TYR A 144 5.23 0.37 5.30
C TYR A 144 4.41 -0.91 5.44
N TYR A 145 3.37 -1.04 4.65
CA TYR A 145 2.51 -2.22 4.61
C TYR A 145 1.93 -2.46 3.22
N ASP A 146 1.98 -3.70 2.74
CA ASP A 146 1.28 -4.12 1.53
C ASP A 146 0.08 -5.01 1.91
N PRO A 147 -1.15 -4.46 1.92
CA PRO A 147 -2.33 -5.19 2.38
C PRO A 147 -2.80 -6.26 1.41
N GLN A 148 -2.46 -6.15 0.13
CA GLN A 148 -2.96 -7.05 -0.92
C GLN A 148 -2.10 -8.29 -1.11
N LYS A 149 -0.82 -8.23 -0.71
CA LYS A 149 0.16 -9.24 -1.06
C LYS A 149 0.28 -10.36 -0.02
N ALA A 150 0.04 -11.57 -0.45
CA ALA A 150 0.35 -12.79 0.28
C ALA A 150 1.71 -13.33 -0.18
N ILE A 151 2.74 -13.16 0.65
CA ILE A 151 4.08 -13.64 0.32
C ILE A 151 4.13 -15.16 0.47
N ALA A 152 4.65 -15.86 -0.53
CA ALA A 152 4.90 -17.28 -0.47
C ALA A 152 6.18 -17.56 0.32
N VAL A 153 6.05 -17.75 1.62
CA VAL A 153 7.15 -18.16 2.52
C VAL A 153 6.96 -19.59 3.00
N TRP A 154 8.04 -20.22 3.43
CA TRP A 154 7.96 -21.55 4.06
C TRP A 154 7.36 -21.44 5.47
N GLY A 155 6.50 -22.38 5.85
CA GLY A 155 5.90 -22.46 7.18
C GLY A 155 4.49 -21.90 7.26
N GLU A 156 4.06 -21.54 8.46
CA GLU A 156 2.73 -20.96 8.71
C GLU A 156 2.72 -19.49 8.31
N ASN A 157 2.02 -19.17 7.24
CA ASN A 157 1.98 -17.82 6.67
C ASN A 157 0.79 -16.99 7.19
N GLY A 158 -0.02 -17.57 8.08
CA GLY A 158 -1.23 -16.92 8.60
C GLY A 158 -2.31 -16.70 7.54
N TYR A 159 -2.29 -17.47 6.44
CA TYR A 159 -3.34 -17.50 5.40
C TYR A 159 -3.41 -18.88 4.73
N SER A 160 -4.55 -19.16 4.11
CA SER A 160 -4.79 -20.38 3.34
C SER A 160 -4.87 -20.06 1.84
N ILE A 161 -4.06 -20.69 1.01
CA ILE A 161 -4.14 -20.54 -0.45
C ILE A 161 -5.54 -20.92 -0.95
N ARG A 162 -6.19 -21.88 -0.31
CA ARG A 162 -7.49 -22.39 -0.73
C ARG A 162 -8.63 -21.39 -0.47
N SER A 163 -8.60 -20.62 0.60
CA SER A 163 -9.70 -19.74 1.02
C SER A 163 -9.36 -18.25 0.87
N ASP A 164 -8.10 -17.86 0.99
CA ASP A 164 -7.73 -16.47 1.20
C ASP A 164 -7.11 -15.80 -0.03
N ILE A 165 -6.79 -16.60 -1.08
CA ILE A 165 -6.18 -16.08 -2.30
C ILE A 165 -7.22 -15.89 -3.39
N ALA A 166 -7.19 -14.76 -4.07
CA ALA A 166 -8.05 -14.44 -5.19
C ALA A 166 -7.84 -15.40 -6.37
N LEU A 167 -8.90 -15.70 -7.09
CA LEU A 167 -8.89 -16.58 -8.26
C LEU A 167 -9.11 -15.78 -9.55
N ALA A 168 -8.33 -16.09 -10.56
CA ALA A 168 -8.56 -15.67 -11.92
C ALA A 168 -9.80 -16.39 -12.52
N ILE A 169 -10.31 -15.91 -13.64
CA ILE A 169 -11.43 -16.52 -14.35
C ILE A 169 -11.16 -17.99 -14.78
N THR A 170 -9.90 -18.39 -14.81
CA THR A 170 -9.44 -19.75 -15.09
C THR A 170 -9.43 -20.66 -13.87
N ASN A 171 -9.86 -20.18 -12.71
CA ASN A 171 -9.70 -20.80 -11.39
C ASN A 171 -8.23 -20.97 -10.93
N ALA A 172 -7.28 -20.38 -11.62
CA ALA A 172 -5.91 -20.30 -11.12
C ALA A 172 -5.79 -19.19 -10.08
N THR A 173 -4.88 -19.32 -9.12
CA THR A 173 -4.55 -18.27 -8.16
C THR A 173 -4.04 -17.02 -8.87
N VAL A 174 -4.40 -15.85 -8.37
CA VAL A 174 -3.84 -14.57 -8.86
C VAL A 174 -2.48 -14.39 -8.22
N GLU A 175 -1.43 -14.46 -9.05
CA GLU A 175 -0.03 -14.47 -8.64
C GLU A 175 0.65 -13.13 -8.87
N THR A 176 1.70 -12.87 -8.10
CA THR A 176 2.59 -11.72 -8.26
C THR A 176 4.05 -12.14 -8.21
N PHE A 177 4.87 -11.53 -9.07
CA PHE A 177 6.32 -11.74 -9.11
C PHE A 177 7.09 -10.46 -8.80
N ASN A 178 6.39 -9.41 -8.36
CA ASN A 178 7.05 -8.15 -8.06
C ASN A 178 7.93 -8.30 -6.80
N ARG A 179 9.24 -8.24 -6.98
CA ARG A 179 10.32 -8.43 -5.98
C ARG A 179 10.35 -9.82 -5.35
N GLN A 180 9.19 -10.43 -5.10
CA GLN A 180 9.07 -11.71 -4.43
C GLN A 180 7.83 -12.44 -4.92
N TYR A 181 7.95 -13.76 -5.09
CA TYR A 181 6.82 -14.59 -5.47
C TYR A 181 5.76 -14.59 -4.38
N GLY A 182 4.51 -14.47 -4.79
CA GLY A 182 3.37 -14.47 -3.88
C GLY A 182 2.06 -14.47 -4.64
N TYR A 183 1.01 -14.17 -3.91
CA TYR A 183 -0.37 -14.15 -4.40
C TYR A 183 -1.04 -12.84 -3.99
N TYR A 184 -2.24 -12.62 -4.50
CA TYR A 184 -3.12 -11.54 -4.04
C TYR A 184 -4.26 -12.10 -3.20
N PHE A 185 -4.53 -11.45 -2.08
CA PHE A 185 -5.61 -11.83 -1.18
C PHE A 185 -7.00 -11.58 -1.78
N THR A 186 -7.98 -12.39 -1.37
CA THR A 186 -9.40 -12.00 -1.47
C THR A 186 -9.65 -10.74 -0.64
N LEU A 187 -10.72 -9.99 -0.95
CA LEU A 187 -11.09 -8.80 -0.18
C LEU A 187 -11.34 -9.12 1.30
N ASP A 188 -11.95 -10.27 1.59
CA ASP A 188 -12.24 -10.68 2.97
C ASP A 188 -10.96 -11.01 3.75
N ALA A 189 -10.01 -11.71 3.12
CA ALA A 189 -8.73 -11.99 3.74
C ALA A 189 -7.93 -10.70 3.99
N LEU A 190 -7.94 -9.77 3.01
CA LEU A 190 -7.33 -8.46 3.14
C LEU A 190 -7.91 -7.70 4.35
N ARG A 191 -9.25 -7.61 4.46
CA ARG A 191 -9.92 -6.94 5.59
C ARG A 191 -9.57 -7.54 6.93
N ARG A 192 -9.63 -8.87 7.06
CA ARG A 192 -9.30 -9.56 8.30
C ARG A 192 -7.87 -9.34 8.77
N ARG A 193 -6.94 -9.07 7.83
CA ARG A 193 -5.54 -8.81 8.14
C ARG A 193 -5.25 -7.34 8.39
N TYR A 194 -5.86 -6.46 7.62
CA TYR A 194 -5.61 -5.02 7.66
C TYR A 194 -6.21 -4.35 8.89
N GLN A 195 -7.49 -4.62 9.20
CA GLN A 195 -8.20 -3.91 10.26
C GLN A 195 -7.59 -4.07 11.66
N PRO A 196 -7.17 -5.27 12.12
CA PRO A 196 -6.51 -5.41 13.41
C PRO A 196 -5.18 -4.68 13.48
N LEU A 197 -4.39 -4.70 12.41
CA LEU A 197 -3.11 -4.01 12.36
C LEU A 197 -3.29 -2.48 12.45
N VAL A 198 -4.27 -1.92 11.74
CA VAL A 198 -4.61 -0.48 11.84
C VAL A 198 -4.95 -0.11 13.26
N ALA A 199 -5.84 -0.87 13.91
CA ALA A 199 -6.24 -0.62 15.30
C ALA A 199 -5.05 -0.68 16.28
N ASP A 200 -4.14 -1.63 16.08
CA ASP A 200 -2.93 -1.75 16.90
C ASP A 200 -1.99 -0.56 16.70
N ILE A 201 -1.73 -0.15 15.45
CA ILE A 201 -0.86 0.99 15.14
C ILE A 201 -1.45 2.29 15.69
N GLU A 202 -2.75 2.48 15.52
CA GLU A 202 -3.48 3.62 16.09
C GLU A 202 -3.31 3.70 17.61
N SER A 203 -3.66 2.61 18.29
CA SER A 203 -3.68 2.61 19.76
C SER A 203 -2.28 2.64 20.40
N GLN A 204 -1.29 2.07 19.73
CA GLN A 204 0.06 1.89 20.29
C GLN A 204 1.08 2.93 19.82
N LEU A 205 0.97 3.44 18.59
CA LEU A 205 1.96 4.36 18.02
C LEU A 205 1.40 5.75 17.70
N GLY A 206 0.12 5.88 17.39
CA GLY A 206 -0.41 7.12 16.81
C GLY A 206 0.27 7.51 15.50
N ALA A 207 0.75 6.52 14.74
CA ALA A 207 1.46 6.65 13.47
C ALA A 207 0.59 6.24 12.29
N GLY A 208 1.01 6.54 11.06
CA GLY A 208 0.33 6.17 9.83
C GLY A 208 0.78 4.83 9.25
N LEU A 209 0.12 4.42 8.17
CA LEU A 209 0.55 3.34 7.28
C LEU A 209 0.88 3.90 5.90
N ALA A 210 2.06 3.56 5.40
CA ALA A 210 2.44 3.77 4.01
C ALA A 210 2.04 2.52 3.22
N LEU A 211 0.89 2.58 2.55
CA LEU A 211 0.32 1.46 1.83
C LEU A 211 0.93 1.32 0.43
N ASP A 212 1.27 0.08 0.06
CA ASP A 212 1.68 -0.26 -1.31
C ASP A 212 0.49 -0.90 -2.07
N SER A 213 0.73 -1.56 -3.13
CA SER A 213 -0.16 -2.29 -4.06
C SER A 213 -1.61 -1.77 -4.19
N ILE A 214 -2.34 -1.57 -3.11
CA ILE A 214 -3.75 -1.19 -3.09
C ILE A 214 -4.04 0.11 -3.85
N GLY A 215 -3.03 0.97 -4.02
CA GLY A 215 -3.13 2.23 -4.74
C GLY A 215 -2.96 2.12 -6.25
N PHE A 216 -2.43 1.02 -6.76
CA PHE A 216 -2.14 0.87 -8.20
C PHE A 216 -2.41 -0.53 -8.75
N MET A 217 -2.57 -1.54 -7.87
CA MET A 217 -2.82 -2.91 -8.30
C MET A 217 -4.30 -3.24 -8.20
N LEU A 218 -4.91 -3.47 -9.34
CA LEU A 218 -6.33 -3.78 -9.45
C LEU A 218 -6.54 -5.13 -10.12
N TYR A 219 -7.14 -6.05 -9.40
CA TYR A 219 -7.48 -7.39 -9.88
C TYR A 219 -8.92 -7.75 -9.58
N SER A 220 -9.44 -8.74 -10.31
CA SER A 220 -10.74 -9.35 -10.04
C SER A 220 -10.56 -10.64 -9.26
N ASP A 221 -11.57 -11.00 -8.47
CA ASP A 221 -11.68 -12.33 -7.86
C ASP A 221 -12.90 -13.05 -8.43
N PHE A 222 -12.69 -14.22 -9.01
CA PHE A 222 -13.74 -15.04 -9.62
C PHE A 222 -14.12 -16.24 -8.74
N ARG A 223 -13.84 -16.16 -7.45
CA ARG A 223 -14.24 -17.18 -6.49
C ARG A 223 -15.75 -17.31 -6.43
N GLU A 224 -16.25 -18.53 -6.50
CA GLU A 224 -17.69 -18.80 -6.44
C GLU A 224 -18.30 -18.27 -5.12
N GLY A 225 -19.40 -17.54 -5.22
CA GLY A 225 -20.09 -16.90 -4.08
C GLY A 225 -19.42 -15.60 -3.55
N HIS A 226 -18.23 -15.24 -4.05
CA HIS A 226 -17.48 -14.03 -3.64
C HIS A 226 -16.86 -13.31 -4.84
N THR A 227 -17.52 -13.39 -6.00
CA THR A 227 -17.02 -12.74 -7.22
C THR A 227 -16.92 -11.24 -7.01
N LEU A 228 -15.77 -10.68 -7.34
CA LEU A 228 -15.46 -9.27 -7.25
C LEU A 228 -14.85 -8.82 -8.58
N ASN A 229 -15.54 -8.00 -9.35
CA ASN A 229 -14.96 -7.38 -10.53
C ASN A 229 -14.08 -6.18 -10.16
N ARG A 230 -13.33 -5.62 -11.14
CA ARG A 230 -12.40 -4.51 -10.87
C ARG A 230 -13.10 -3.23 -10.41
N GLN A 231 -14.30 -2.93 -10.91
CA GLN A 231 -15.04 -1.75 -10.48
C GLN A 231 -15.51 -1.89 -9.03
N GLU A 232 -16.08 -3.03 -8.69
CA GLU A 232 -16.46 -3.36 -7.31
C GLU A 232 -15.25 -3.37 -6.37
N ALA A 233 -14.07 -3.80 -6.88
CA ALA A 233 -12.83 -3.76 -6.11
C ALA A 233 -12.38 -2.33 -5.79
N ILE A 234 -12.51 -1.38 -6.73
CA ILE A 234 -12.22 0.05 -6.47
C ILE A 234 -13.08 0.57 -5.32
N GLU A 235 -14.40 0.39 -5.43
CA GLU A 235 -15.35 0.83 -4.40
C GLU A 235 -15.06 0.18 -3.04
N ALA A 236 -14.73 -1.12 -3.04
CA ALA A 236 -14.39 -1.84 -1.83
C ALA A 236 -13.09 -1.34 -1.17
N TYR A 237 -12.08 -0.99 -1.98
CA TYR A 237 -10.82 -0.42 -1.49
C TYR A 237 -11.00 1.01 -1.00
N GLN A 238 -11.77 1.84 -1.71
CA GLN A 238 -12.14 3.18 -1.26
C GLN A 238 -12.83 3.14 0.11
N ASN A 239 -13.83 2.27 0.27
CA ASN A 239 -14.54 2.10 1.54
C ASN A 239 -13.62 1.59 2.67
N LEU A 240 -12.68 0.69 2.36
CA LEU A 240 -11.72 0.21 3.34
C LEU A 240 -10.80 1.33 3.83
N LEU A 241 -10.32 2.16 2.90
CA LEU A 241 -9.40 3.25 3.19
C LEU A 241 -10.10 4.44 3.86
N ALA A 242 -11.34 4.74 3.49
CA ALA A 242 -12.13 5.80 4.13
C ALA A 242 -12.33 5.54 5.63
N GLY A 243 -12.52 4.28 6.04
CA GLY A 243 -12.60 3.90 7.44
C GLY A 243 -11.29 4.01 8.22
N SER A 244 -10.17 4.28 7.53
CA SER A 244 -8.83 4.38 8.11
C SER A 244 -8.14 5.71 7.77
N ALA A 245 -8.89 6.69 7.24
CA ALA A 245 -8.33 7.91 6.66
C ALA A 245 -7.52 8.77 7.64
N GLU A 246 -7.79 8.68 8.94
CA GLU A 246 -7.02 9.40 9.98
C GLU A 246 -5.62 8.80 10.21
N PHE A 247 -5.40 7.54 9.78
CA PHE A 247 -4.18 6.76 10.03
C PHE A 247 -3.38 6.44 8.77
N THR A 248 -3.99 6.52 7.61
CA THR A 248 -3.31 6.29 6.33
C THR A 248 -2.63 7.57 5.89
N GLY A 249 -1.49 7.88 6.50
CA GLY A 249 -0.82 9.14 6.25
C GLY A 249 -0.30 9.29 4.82
N TRP A 250 0.08 8.24 4.08
CA TRP A 250 0.62 8.38 2.73
C TRP A 250 0.73 7.04 2.00
N PHE A 251 0.38 7.06 0.73
CA PHE A 251 0.59 5.92 -0.15
C PHE A 251 1.99 5.98 -0.76
N SER A 252 2.71 4.89 -0.78
CA SER A 252 4.06 4.84 -1.31
C SER A 252 4.13 5.13 -2.82
N ARG A 253 2.97 5.07 -3.51
CA ARG A 253 2.80 5.47 -4.92
C ARG A 253 1.47 6.18 -5.10
N ALA A 254 1.46 7.22 -5.95
CA ALA A 254 0.28 8.03 -6.19
C ALA A 254 -0.93 7.17 -6.58
N ILE A 255 -1.97 7.24 -5.78
CA ILE A 255 -3.23 6.56 -6.04
C ILE A 255 -4.04 7.46 -6.95
N ARG A 256 -4.19 7.07 -8.20
CA ARG A 256 -4.98 7.84 -9.16
C ARG A 256 -6.43 7.41 -9.25
N TYR A 257 -6.80 6.24 -8.77
CA TYR A 257 -8.17 5.73 -8.87
C TYR A 257 -8.89 5.58 -7.52
N LEU A 258 -8.24 5.94 -6.42
CA LEU A 258 -8.84 5.92 -5.08
C LEU A 258 -9.18 7.31 -4.55
N SER A 259 -8.76 8.38 -5.24
CA SER A 259 -9.19 9.74 -4.94
C SER A 259 -10.56 9.99 -5.57
N ALA A 260 -11.59 9.77 -4.82
CA ALA A 260 -12.95 10.23 -5.11
C ALA A 260 -13.46 11.03 -3.93
#